data_ba8886b1dfa43c8082c57d261bcc6340
#
_entry.id   ba8886b1dfa43c8082c57d261bcc6340
#
_cell.length_a   1.000
_cell.length_b   1.000
_cell.length_c   1.000
_cell.angle_alpha   90.00
_cell.angle_beta   90.00
_cell.angle_gamma   90.00
#
_symmetry.space_group_name_H-M   'P 1'
#
loop_
_entity.id
_entity.type
_entity.pdbx_description
1 polymer ?
#
loop_
_entity_poly.entity_id
_entity_poly.type
_entity_poly.pdbx_seq_one_letter_code
_entity_poly.pdbx_strand_id
1 'polypeptide(L)'
;MYKEALRPVWAEINLTNLDYNIKQIKNKIAGREMIGVIKADAYGHGSVKVAEVLRENGCKTFAIATLQEAVTLREAGAKEEIIMLGLTPDMYADTIVKYDITPVVCSSENAAAFAAEAKKAGKTVHALIAVDTGMGRIGYLADDIDFAVSDIKKIAALENFKIKGMFSHMSTADAYDKTYSHQQEAKFNKFYEALTAAGIEIPFRTLANSASIMELPTVHFDACRPGIILYGCYPSDEVDVNELSIKPVMSVKANIVHLKDVPEDF
;
A
#
# COMPACT_ATOMS: atom_id res chain seq x y z
N MET A 1 -20.68 -23.08 -20.21
CA MET A 1 -21.90 -22.27 -20.07
C MET A 1 -22.18 -22.17 -18.59
N TYR A 2 -21.94 -21.00 -18.03
CA TYR A 2 -21.94 -20.74 -16.61
C TYR A 2 -23.38 -20.78 -16.10
N LYS A 3 -23.73 -21.86 -15.40
CA LYS A 3 -25.04 -22.02 -14.74
C LYS A 3 -25.19 -21.12 -13.49
N GLU A 4 -24.30 -20.20 -13.38
CA GLU A 4 -24.02 -19.35 -12.24
C GLU A 4 -24.79 -18.07 -12.23
N ALA A 5 -25.53 -17.76 -13.26
CA ALA A 5 -26.38 -16.61 -13.27
C ALA A 5 -27.71 -16.83 -12.52
N LEU A 6 -27.66 -17.40 -11.33
CA LEU A 6 -28.72 -17.25 -10.35
C LEU A 6 -28.84 -15.77 -9.92
N ARG A 7 -27.80 -14.96 -10.18
CA ARG A 7 -27.81 -13.51 -10.02
C ARG A 7 -27.78 -12.85 -11.39
N PRO A 8 -28.67 -11.89 -11.65
CA PRO A 8 -28.72 -11.23 -12.94
C PRO A 8 -27.56 -10.25 -13.17
N VAL A 9 -26.80 -9.92 -12.12
CA VAL A 9 -25.63 -9.01 -12.17
C VAL A 9 -24.43 -9.68 -11.50
N TRP A 10 -23.25 -9.56 -12.14
CA TRP A 10 -21.97 -10.06 -11.58
C TRP A 10 -20.79 -9.20 -12.03
N ALA A 11 -19.71 -9.22 -11.23
CA ALA A 11 -18.41 -8.73 -11.63
C ALA A 11 -17.56 -9.88 -12.20
N GLU A 12 -16.91 -9.65 -13.32
CA GLU A 12 -15.98 -10.59 -13.95
C GLU A 12 -14.57 -10.03 -13.83
N ILE A 13 -13.66 -10.79 -13.22
CA ILE A 13 -12.29 -10.40 -12.97
C ILE A 13 -11.36 -11.09 -13.95
N ASN A 14 -10.66 -10.32 -14.78
CA ASN A 14 -9.73 -10.81 -15.80
C ASN A 14 -8.30 -10.86 -15.23
N LEU A 15 -7.90 -12.04 -14.74
CA LEU A 15 -6.57 -12.25 -14.17
C LEU A 15 -5.44 -12.15 -15.21
N THR A 16 -5.72 -12.36 -16.50
CA THR A 16 -4.74 -12.15 -17.57
C THR A 16 -4.41 -10.66 -17.75
N ASN A 17 -5.42 -9.79 -17.64
CA ASN A 17 -5.19 -8.35 -17.67
C ASN A 17 -4.44 -7.88 -16.42
N LEU A 18 -4.72 -8.47 -15.24
CA LEU A 18 -3.98 -8.21 -14.01
C LEU A 18 -2.50 -8.59 -14.18
N ASP A 19 -2.21 -9.79 -14.68
CA ASP A 19 -0.86 -10.25 -14.96
C ASP A 19 -0.13 -9.31 -15.95
N TYR A 20 -0.82 -8.90 -17.01
CA TYR A 20 -0.29 -7.91 -17.95
C TYR A 20 0.09 -6.60 -17.24
N ASN A 21 -0.81 -6.04 -16.44
CA ASN A 21 -0.58 -4.78 -15.72
C ASN A 21 0.61 -4.89 -14.76
N ILE A 22 0.71 -6.00 -14.02
CA ILE A 22 1.84 -6.26 -13.12
C ILE A 22 3.17 -6.23 -13.88
N LYS A 23 3.24 -6.86 -15.05
CA LYS A 23 4.44 -6.88 -15.89
C LYS A 23 4.81 -5.49 -16.40
N GLN A 24 3.83 -4.68 -16.81
CA GLN A 24 4.08 -3.30 -17.24
C GLN A 24 4.61 -2.45 -16.07
N ILE A 25 4.00 -2.57 -14.89
CA ILE A 25 4.44 -1.86 -13.69
C ILE A 25 5.86 -2.27 -13.29
N LYS A 26 6.18 -3.57 -13.30
CA LYS A 26 7.54 -4.06 -13.00
C LYS A 26 8.59 -3.49 -13.95
N ASN A 27 8.28 -3.40 -15.22
CA ASN A 27 9.17 -2.76 -16.20
C ASN A 27 9.37 -1.27 -15.87
N LYS A 28 8.29 -0.55 -15.52
CA LYS A 28 8.33 0.88 -15.21
C LYS A 28 9.17 1.18 -13.94
N ILE A 29 9.08 0.35 -12.92
CA ILE A 29 9.83 0.55 -11.67
C ILE A 29 11.29 0.08 -11.74
N ALA A 30 11.73 -0.49 -12.85
CA ALA A 30 13.13 -0.76 -13.18
C ALA A 30 13.90 -1.53 -12.08
N GLY A 31 13.37 -2.66 -11.63
CA GLY A 31 14.01 -3.55 -10.66
C GLY A 31 13.83 -3.18 -9.19
N ARG A 32 13.16 -2.09 -8.87
CA ARG A 32 12.77 -1.76 -7.48
C ARG A 32 11.71 -2.73 -6.97
N GLU A 33 11.61 -2.88 -5.65
CA GLU A 33 10.61 -3.77 -5.07
C GLU A 33 9.19 -3.27 -5.38
N MET A 34 8.30 -4.21 -5.72
CA MET A 34 6.88 -3.94 -5.89
C MET A 34 6.12 -4.40 -4.66
N ILE A 35 5.48 -3.49 -3.95
CA ILE A 35 4.54 -3.76 -2.87
C ILE A 35 3.13 -3.76 -3.45
N GLY A 36 2.53 -4.93 -3.64
CA GLY A 36 1.18 -5.05 -4.18
C GLY A 36 0.12 -4.50 -3.22
N VAL A 37 -0.55 -3.41 -3.57
CA VAL A 37 -1.60 -2.83 -2.71
C VAL A 37 -2.92 -3.52 -2.98
N ILE A 38 -3.32 -4.40 -2.04
CA ILE A 38 -4.51 -5.28 -2.15
C ILE A 38 -5.54 -5.04 -1.04
N LYS A 39 -5.52 -3.85 -0.43
CA LYS A 39 -6.53 -3.40 0.54
C LYS A 39 -7.92 -3.35 -0.06
N ALA A 40 -8.96 -3.27 0.78
CA ALA A 40 -10.37 -3.24 0.39
C ALA A 40 -10.73 -4.39 -0.57
N ASP A 41 -10.33 -5.63 -0.17
CA ASP A 41 -10.48 -6.85 -0.97
C ASP A 41 -9.90 -6.68 -2.39
N ALA A 42 -8.66 -6.16 -2.48
CA ALA A 42 -8.01 -5.81 -3.75
C ALA A 42 -8.87 -4.84 -4.59
N TYR A 43 -9.36 -3.76 -3.97
CA TYR A 43 -10.27 -2.80 -4.61
C TYR A 43 -11.54 -3.49 -5.19
N GLY A 44 -12.03 -4.51 -4.49
CA GLY A 44 -13.21 -5.29 -4.89
C GLY A 44 -12.92 -6.42 -5.91
N HIS A 45 -11.64 -6.70 -6.22
CA HIS A 45 -11.27 -7.73 -7.19
C HIS A 45 -11.01 -9.11 -6.58
N GLY A 46 -11.10 -9.25 -5.25
CA GLY A 46 -10.83 -10.51 -4.55
C GLY A 46 -9.34 -10.64 -4.17
N SER A 47 -9.00 -10.21 -2.95
CA SER A 47 -7.61 -10.08 -2.49
C SER A 47 -6.80 -11.37 -2.53
N VAL A 48 -7.41 -12.50 -2.20
CA VAL A 48 -6.74 -13.81 -2.22
C VAL A 48 -6.29 -14.18 -3.63
N LYS A 49 -7.17 -14.04 -4.64
CA LYS A 49 -6.82 -14.37 -6.03
C LYS A 49 -5.85 -13.37 -6.64
N VAL A 50 -5.98 -12.10 -6.31
CA VAL A 50 -5.01 -11.08 -6.72
C VAL A 50 -3.63 -11.35 -6.11
N ALA A 51 -3.56 -11.74 -4.83
CA ALA A 51 -2.31 -12.12 -4.17
C ALA A 51 -1.62 -13.31 -4.84
N GLU A 52 -2.39 -14.33 -5.29
CA GLU A 52 -1.85 -15.46 -6.05
C GLU A 52 -1.13 -14.98 -7.34
N VAL A 53 -1.78 -14.13 -8.15
CA VAL A 53 -1.20 -13.61 -9.40
C VAL A 53 0.02 -12.71 -9.12
N LEU A 54 -0.03 -11.88 -8.09
CA LEU A 54 1.10 -11.07 -7.65
C LEU A 54 2.31 -11.96 -7.26
N ARG A 55 2.08 -13.03 -6.50
CA ARG A 55 3.09 -14.02 -6.10
C ARG A 55 3.72 -14.71 -7.30
N GLU A 56 2.91 -15.17 -8.26
CA GLU A 56 3.37 -15.80 -9.51
C GLU A 56 4.29 -14.87 -10.31
N ASN A 57 4.07 -13.56 -10.19
CA ASN A 57 4.93 -12.53 -10.77
C ASN A 57 6.10 -12.12 -9.86
N GLY A 58 6.34 -12.82 -8.75
CA GLY A 58 7.47 -12.60 -7.86
C GLY A 58 7.32 -11.38 -6.94
N CYS A 59 6.09 -10.90 -6.70
CA CYS A 59 5.81 -9.94 -5.65
C CYS A 59 5.97 -10.63 -4.28
N LYS A 60 6.77 -10.04 -3.39
CA LYS A 60 7.09 -10.60 -2.07
C LYS A 60 6.42 -9.86 -0.92
N THR A 61 5.78 -8.74 -1.22
CA THR A 61 5.23 -7.85 -0.20
C THR A 61 3.85 -7.36 -0.62
N PHE A 62 2.88 -7.47 0.26
CA PHE A 62 1.53 -6.94 0.08
C PHE A 62 1.29 -5.77 1.03
N ALA A 63 0.43 -4.84 0.64
CA ALA A 63 -0.01 -3.74 1.50
C ALA A 63 -1.54 -3.73 1.63
N ILE A 64 -1.98 -3.63 2.88
CA ILE A 64 -3.39 -3.67 3.28
C ILE A 64 -3.73 -2.48 4.19
N ALA A 65 -5.00 -2.28 4.51
CA ALA A 65 -5.46 -1.16 5.33
C ALA A 65 -6.00 -1.58 6.70
N THR A 66 -6.44 -2.83 6.87
CA THR A 66 -7.04 -3.32 8.12
C THR A 66 -6.46 -4.66 8.55
N LEU A 67 -6.46 -4.93 9.86
CA LEU A 67 -6.03 -6.23 10.39
C LEU A 67 -6.85 -7.39 9.84
N GLN A 68 -8.14 -7.20 9.64
CA GLN A 68 -9.00 -8.25 9.09
C GLN A 68 -8.54 -8.68 7.69
N GLU A 69 -8.09 -7.75 6.85
CA GLU A 69 -7.53 -8.07 5.53
C GLU A 69 -6.24 -8.91 5.67
N ALA A 70 -5.39 -8.54 6.63
CA ALA A 70 -4.17 -9.31 6.91
C ALA A 70 -4.47 -10.74 7.35
N VAL A 71 -5.41 -10.90 8.29
CA VAL A 71 -5.84 -12.22 8.79
C VAL A 71 -6.40 -13.05 7.65
N THR A 72 -7.28 -12.49 6.81
CA THR A 72 -7.85 -13.17 5.65
C THR A 72 -6.77 -13.71 4.71
N LEU A 73 -5.75 -12.91 4.41
CA LEU A 73 -4.63 -13.33 3.55
C LEU A 73 -3.79 -14.44 4.22
N ARG A 74 -3.49 -14.31 5.52
CA ARG A 74 -2.75 -15.34 6.28
C ARG A 74 -3.50 -16.67 6.35
N GLU A 75 -4.81 -16.62 6.61
CA GLU A 75 -5.67 -17.83 6.65
C GLU A 75 -5.80 -18.47 5.25
N ALA A 76 -5.74 -17.67 4.18
CA ALA A 76 -5.63 -18.16 2.81
C ALA A 76 -4.22 -18.69 2.44
N GLY A 77 -3.28 -18.70 3.39
CA GLY A 77 -1.94 -19.29 3.22
C GLY A 77 -0.87 -18.34 2.68
N ALA A 78 -1.10 -17.01 2.64
CA ALA A 78 -0.08 -16.05 2.24
C ALA A 78 1.13 -16.11 3.19
N LYS A 79 2.34 -16.19 2.61
CA LYS A 79 3.64 -16.21 3.32
C LYS A 79 4.44 -14.94 3.10
N GLU A 80 4.06 -14.16 2.11
CA GLU A 80 4.66 -12.88 1.77
C GLU A 80 4.59 -11.92 2.95
N GLU A 81 5.45 -10.92 2.96
CA GLU A 81 5.32 -9.85 3.92
C GLU A 81 4.00 -9.09 3.73
N ILE A 82 3.36 -8.72 4.82
CA ILE A 82 2.12 -7.94 4.81
C ILE A 82 2.36 -6.65 5.59
N ILE A 83 2.35 -5.52 4.88
CA ILE A 83 2.48 -4.19 5.47
C ILE A 83 1.08 -3.62 5.72
N MET A 84 0.83 -3.22 6.97
CA MET A 84 -0.35 -2.47 7.36
C MET A 84 -0.13 -0.99 7.06
N LEU A 85 -0.88 -0.40 6.13
CA LEU A 85 -0.76 1.03 5.78
C LEU A 85 -1.54 1.96 6.72
N GLY A 86 -2.43 1.43 7.55
CA GLY A 86 -3.16 2.14 8.58
C GLY A 86 -2.50 1.98 9.95
N LEU A 87 -2.74 2.93 10.87
CA LEU A 87 -2.33 2.76 12.26
C LEU A 87 -3.16 1.67 12.93
N THR A 88 -2.49 0.84 13.70
CA THR A 88 -3.15 -0.22 14.49
C THR A 88 -3.18 0.19 15.96
N PRO A 89 -4.35 0.22 16.62
CA PRO A 89 -4.45 0.44 18.05
C PRO A 89 -3.68 -0.59 18.87
N ASP A 90 -3.11 -0.17 19.98
CA ASP A 90 -2.27 -0.97 20.87
C ASP A 90 -2.94 -2.26 21.34
N MET A 91 -4.26 -2.24 21.53
CA MET A 91 -5.04 -3.40 21.94
C MET A 91 -4.99 -4.58 20.95
N TYR A 92 -4.52 -4.37 19.72
CA TYR A 92 -4.34 -5.42 18.70
C TYR A 92 -2.88 -5.82 18.47
N ALA A 93 -1.98 -5.45 19.40
CA ALA A 93 -0.56 -5.78 19.30
C ALA A 93 -0.32 -7.29 19.25
N ASP A 94 -1.09 -8.08 19.99
CA ASP A 94 -1.07 -9.54 19.95
C ASP A 94 -1.37 -10.11 18.56
N THR A 95 -2.32 -9.53 17.87
CA THR A 95 -2.72 -9.92 16.49
C THR A 95 -1.63 -9.59 15.50
N ILE A 96 -0.98 -8.41 15.59
CA ILE A 96 0.20 -8.03 14.79
C ILE A 96 1.29 -9.10 14.93
N VAL A 97 1.62 -9.46 16.17
CA VAL A 97 2.69 -10.43 16.48
C VAL A 97 2.31 -11.86 16.06
N LYS A 98 1.04 -12.26 16.29
CA LYS A 98 0.54 -13.59 15.95
C LYS A 98 0.62 -13.86 14.45
N TYR A 99 0.14 -12.92 13.65
CA TYR A 99 0.03 -13.06 12.20
C TYR A 99 1.24 -12.53 11.44
N ASP A 100 2.31 -12.13 12.13
CA ASP A 100 3.55 -11.61 11.53
C ASP A 100 3.27 -10.49 10.50
N ILE A 101 2.65 -9.43 10.99
CA ILE A 101 2.29 -8.24 10.20
C ILE A 101 3.33 -7.16 10.46
N THR A 102 3.75 -6.45 9.41
CA THR A 102 4.59 -5.27 9.49
C THR A 102 3.70 -4.03 9.70
N PRO A 103 3.57 -3.50 10.93
CA PRO A 103 2.76 -2.30 11.18
C PRO A 103 3.49 -1.04 10.73
N VAL A 104 2.73 0.06 10.64
CA VAL A 104 3.28 1.41 10.63
C VAL A 104 3.11 2.04 12.00
N VAL A 105 4.10 2.80 12.43
CA VAL A 105 4.09 3.51 13.72
C VAL A 105 4.42 4.99 13.55
N CYS A 106 3.84 5.82 14.41
CA CYS A 106 4.12 7.26 14.49
C CYS A 106 4.14 7.78 15.94
N SER A 107 4.38 6.89 16.90
CA SER A 107 4.68 7.23 18.28
C SER A 107 5.47 6.12 18.97
N SER A 108 6.28 6.49 19.94
CA SER A 108 7.04 5.53 20.75
C SER A 108 6.13 4.68 21.67
N GLU A 109 4.99 5.22 22.08
CA GLU A 109 4.00 4.49 22.89
C GLU A 109 3.43 3.30 22.11
N ASN A 110 2.98 3.55 20.85
CA ASN A 110 2.42 2.49 20.01
C ASN A 110 3.49 1.43 19.64
N ALA A 111 4.71 1.86 19.34
CA ALA A 111 5.84 0.94 19.12
C ALA A 111 6.17 0.09 20.35
N ALA A 112 6.10 0.69 21.55
CA ALA A 112 6.36 -0.02 22.81
C ALA A 112 5.30 -1.11 23.09
N ALA A 113 4.03 -0.86 22.74
CA ALA A 113 2.98 -1.87 22.85
C ALA A 113 3.26 -3.09 21.96
N PHE A 114 3.68 -2.88 20.71
CA PHE A 114 4.07 -3.97 19.81
C PHE A 114 5.33 -4.70 20.30
N ALA A 115 6.33 -3.97 20.80
CA ALA A 115 7.56 -4.56 21.36
C ALA A 115 7.24 -5.44 22.58
N ALA A 116 6.36 -5.01 23.46
CA ALA A 116 5.96 -5.76 24.63
C ALA A 116 5.29 -7.11 24.29
N GLU A 117 4.37 -7.11 23.31
CA GLU A 117 3.75 -8.35 22.84
C GLU A 117 4.74 -9.24 22.08
N ALA A 118 5.64 -8.67 21.27
CA ALA A 118 6.70 -9.40 20.61
C ALA A 118 7.61 -10.12 21.63
N LYS A 119 7.98 -9.44 22.71
CA LYS A 119 8.79 -10.02 23.81
C LYS A 119 8.09 -11.22 24.46
N LYS A 120 6.78 -11.11 24.77
CA LYS A 120 5.99 -12.23 25.32
C LYS A 120 5.97 -13.44 24.39
N ALA A 121 5.93 -13.19 23.07
CA ALA A 121 5.90 -14.24 22.05
C ALA A 121 7.29 -14.75 21.64
N GLY A 122 8.38 -14.22 22.20
CA GLY A 122 9.76 -14.56 21.80
C GLY A 122 10.08 -14.16 20.35
N LYS A 123 9.45 -13.10 19.84
CA LYS A 123 9.56 -12.61 18.46
C LYS A 123 10.17 -11.20 18.43
N THR A 124 10.35 -10.67 17.24
CA THR A 124 10.69 -9.27 16.98
C THR A 124 9.70 -8.71 15.96
N VAL A 125 9.09 -7.56 16.25
CA VAL A 125 8.26 -6.84 15.28
C VAL A 125 9.16 -5.95 14.41
N HIS A 126 8.94 -6.00 13.10
CA HIS A 126 9.54 -5.10 12.13
C HIS A 126 8.47 -4.08 11.69
N ALA A 127 8.76 -2.79 11.78
CA ALA A 127 7.77 -1.75 11.49
C ALA A 127 8.33 -0.65 10.59
N LEU A 128 7.44 0.06 9.90
CA LEU A 128 7.78 1.26 9.15
C LEU A 128 7.41 2.50 9.97
N ILE A 129 8.31 3.48 9.99
CA ILE A 129 8.00 4.82 10.50
C ILE A 129 7.11 5.54 9.49
N ALA A 130 5.92 5.96 9.91
CA ALA A 130 5.04 6.77 9.10
C ALA A 130 5.45 8.25 9.19
N VAL A 131 5.59 8.90 8.03
CA VAL A 131 5.93 10.32 7.92
C VAL A 131 4.83 11.04 7.15
N ASP A 132 4.26 12.07 7.74
CA ASP A 132 3.33 12.97 7.05
C ASP A 132 4.10 14.12 6.41
N THR A 133 4.28 14.03 5.10
CA THR A 133 4.95 15.04 4.29
C THR A 133 4.00 16.10 3.73
N GLY A 134 2.71 16.02 4.10
CA GLY A 134 1.68 16.95 3.67
C GLY A 134 0.39 16.31 3.15
N MET A 135 0.22 14.98 3.32
CA MET A 135 -1.06 14.32 3.06
C MET A 135 -2.11 14.64 4.14
N GLY A 136 -1.67 14.95 5.38
CA GLY A 136 -2.55 15.29 6.50
C GLY A 136 -3.35 14.10 7.04
N ARG A 137 -2.78 12.88 7.01
CA ARG A 137 -3.52 11.68 7.41
C ARG A 137 -2.93 10.93 8.60
N ILE A 138 -1.71 10.44 8.50
CA ILE A 138 -0.99 9.70 9.54
C ILE A 138 0.51 9.94 9.42
N GLY A 139 1.23 9.87 10.52
CA GLY A 139 2.68 9.92 10.54
C GLY A 139 3.21 11.07 11.41
N TYR A 140 4.51 11.02 11.69
CA TYR A 140 5.21 12.15 12.25
C TYR A 140 5.15 13.31 11.25
N LEU A 141 4.87 14.52 11.73
CA LEU A 141 4.90 15.71 10.87
C LEU A 141 6.33 15.95 10.38
N ALA A 142 6.52 15.97 9.07
CA ALA A 142 7.84 16.15 8.47
C ALA A 142 8.46 17.53 8.78
N ASP A 143 7.65 18.50 9.22
CA ASP A 143 8.10 19.83 9.63
C ASP A 143 8.51 19.90 11.11
N ASP A 144 8.14 18.91 11.95
CA ASP A 144 8.53 18.81 13.37
C ASP A 144 9.62 17.76 13.57
N ILE A 145 10.77 18.00 12.96
CA ILE A 145 11.90 17.06 12.91
C ILE A 145 12.47 16.78 14.30
N ASP A 146 12.60 17.79 15.15
CA ASP A 146 13.23 17.64 16.47
C ASP A 146 12.42 16.71 17.37
N PHE A 147 11.10 16.88 17.43
CA PHE A 147 10.21 15.97 18.12
C PHE A 147 10.31 14.55 17.53
N ALA A 148 10.18 14.41 16.21
CA ALA A 148 10.22 13.11 15.53
C ALA A 148 11.54 12.36 15.82
N VAL A 149 12.68 13.01 15.68
CA VAL A 149 14.01 12.41 15.97
C VAL A 149 14.09 11.97 17.42
N SER A 150 13.64 12.81 18.35
CA SER A 150 13.65 12.49 19.78
C SER A 150 12.79 11.26 20.10
N ASP A 151 11.62 11.15 19.50
CA ASP A 151 10.70 10.05 19.74
C ASP A 151 11.11 8.76 19.04
N ILE A 152 11.58 8.86 17.78
CA ILE A 152 12.06 7.71 17.01
C ILE A 152 13.34 7.10 17.63
N LYS A 153 14.18 7.89 18.31
CA LYS A 153 15.29 7.36 19.13
C LYS A 153 14.81 6.41 20.21
N LYS A 154 13.67 6.70 20.87
CA LYS A 154 13.07 5.79 21.86
C LYS A 154 12.63 4.50 21.19
N ILE A 155 12.00 4.60 19.98
CA ILE A 155 11.60 3.43 19.20
C ILE A 155 12.81 2.57 18.83
N ALA A 156 13.90 3.18 18.36
CA ALA A 156 15.13 2.48 17.97
C ALA A 156 15.81 1.75 19.15
N ALA A 157 15.57 2.20 20.37
CA ALA A 157 16.11 1.59 21.59
C ALA A 157 15.24 0.43 22.13
N LEU A 158 14.06 0.16 21.58
CA LEU A 158 13.17 -0.90 22.06
C LEU A 158 13.74 -2.29 21.76
N GLU A 159 13.76 -3.14 22.79
CA GLU A 159 13.98 -4.58 22.61
C GLU A 159 12.81 -5.22 21.86
N ASN A 160 13.08 -6.27 21.07
CA ASN A 160 12.07 -7.00 20.30
C ASN A 160 11.30 -6.14 19.27
N PHE A 161 11.87 -4.99 18.87
CA PHE A 161 11.35 -4.11 17.85
C PHE A 161 12.47 -3.66 16.92
N LYS A 162 12.19 -3.58 15.62
CA LYS A 162 13.15 -3.07 14.62
C LYS A 162 12.46 -2.11 13.65
N ILE A 163 13.08 -0.97 13.45
CA ILE A 163 12.72 -0.07 12.37
C ILE A 163 13.17 -0.72 11.05
N LYS A 164 12.22 -1.16 10.25
CA LYS A 164 12.48 -1.68 8.91
C LYS A 164 12.77 -0.57 7.91
N GLY A 165 12.14 0.58 8.11
CA GLY A 165 12.27 1.70 7.18
C GLY A 165 11.25 2.80 7.45
N MET A 166 11.05 3.64 6.46
CA MET A 166 10.07 4.72 6.53
C MET A 166 9.19 4.77 5.27
N PHE A 167 7.96 5.25 5.44
CA PHE A 167 7.05 5.48 4.34
C PHE A 167 6.30 6.80 4.49
N SER A 168 5.89 7.35 3.38
CA SER A 168 4.92 8.44 3.30
C SER A 168 3.96 8.20 2.13
N HIS A 169 3.07 9.14 1.86
CA HIS A 169 2.12 9.06 0.76
C HIS A 169 1.97 10.40 0.06
N MET A 170 2.05 10.37 -1.27
CA MET A 170 1.80 11.53 -2.11
C MET A 170 0.31 11.84 -2.15
N SER A 171 -0.07 13.10 -1.93
CA SER A 171 -1.47 13.52 -1.92
C SER A 171 -2.00 13.89 -3.30
N THR A 172 -1.16 14.49 -4.14
CA THR A 172 -1.53 15.07 -5.44
C THR A 172 -0.59 14.67 -6.57
N ALA A 173 0.01 13.46 -6.47
CA ALA A 173 0.93 12.98 -7.50
C ALA A 173 0.26 12.76 -8.87
N ASP A 174 -1.06 12.66 -8.89
CA ASP A 174 -1.91 12.51 -10.06
C ASP A 174 -2.37 13.84 -10.66
N ALA A 175 -2.12 15.00 -10.01
CA ALA A 175 -2.37 16.30 -10.60
C ALA A 175 -1.35 16.65 -11.68
N TYR A 176 -1.72 17.46 -12.67
CA TYR A 176 -0.82 17.94 -13.70
C TYR A 176 0.34 18.76 -13.12
N ASP A 177 0.05 19.66 -12.17
CA ASP A 177 1.07 20.42 -11.44
C ASP A 177 1.73 19.55 -10.35
N LYS A 178 3.00 19.23 -10.54
CA LYS A 178 3.81 18.42 -9.63
C LYS A 178 4.48 19.21 -8.51
N THR A 179 4.26 20.52 -8.43
CA THR A 179 4.94 21.39 -7.44
C THR A 179 4.77 20.87 -6.01
N TYR A 180 3.55 20.51 -5.62
CA TYR A 180 3.31 19.98 -4.27
C TYR A 180 3.94 18.61 -4.05
N SER A 181 3.93 17.76 -5.05
CA SER A 181 4.59 16.44 -5.00
C SER A 181 6.10 16.58 -4.79
N HIS A 182 6.76 17.51 -5.46
CA HIS A 182 8.19 17.81 -5.22
C HIS A 182 8.45 18.39 -3.83
N GLN A 183 7.53 19.20 -3.29
CA GLN A 183 7.64 19.64 -1.89
C GLN A 183 7.54 18.46 -0.91
N GLN A 184 6.64 17.50 -1.14
CA GLN A 184 6.53 16.29 -0.31
C GLN A 184 7.79 15.44 -0.41
N GLU A 185 8.36 15.28 -1.61
CA GLU A 185 9.64 14.58 -1.84
C GLU A 185 10.77 15.25 -1.06
N ALA A 186 10.90 16.56 -1.14
CA ALA A 186 11.93 17.32 -0.43
C ALA A 186 11.80 17.16 1.10
N LYS A 187 10.57 17.22 1.65
CA LYS A 187 10.30 16.98 3.06
C LYS A 187 10.66 15.55 3.48
N PHE A 188 10.34 14.56 2.65
CA PHE A 188 10.66 13.16 2.91
C PHE A 188 12.18 12.93 2.98
N ASN A 189 12.93 13.50 2.03
CA ASN A 189 14.39 13.41 2.02
C ASN A 189 15.01 14.12 3.21
N LYS A 190 14.57 15.35 3.54
CA LYS A 190 15.06 16.09 4.71
C LYS A 190 14.83 15.33 6.01
N PHE A 191 13.67 14.68 6.14
CA PHE A 191 13.35 13.86 7.32
C PHE A 191 14.27 12.64 7.41
N TYR A 192 14.51 11.94 6.30
CA TYR A 192 15.47 10.84 6.22
C TYR A 192 16.88 11.27 6.62
N GLU A 193 17.35 12.39 6.10
CA GLU A 193 18.68 12.93 6.41
C GLU A 193 18.82 13.24 7.91
N ALA A 194 17.78 13.82 8.52
CA ALA A 194 17.78 14.12 9.95
C ALA A 194 17.83 12.87 10.82
N LEU A 195 17.10 11.81 10.47
CA LEU A 195 17.17 10.52 11.17
C LEU A 195 18.57 9.89 11.05
N THR A 196 19.14 9.91 9.84
CA THR A 196 20.48 9.38 9.59
C THR A 196 21.55 10.16 10.35
N ALA A 197 21.48 11.49 10.36
CA ALA A 197 22.39 12.35 11.14
C ALA A 197 22.27 12.11 12.65
N ALA A 198 21.10 11.71 13.12
CA ALA A 198 20.85 11.33 14.51
C ALA A 198 21.32 9.90 14.87
N GLY A 199 21.92 9.16 13.91
CA GLY A 199 22.39 7.78 14.08
C GLY A 199 21.29 6.73 14.05
N ILE A 200 20.10 7.06 13.49
CA ILE A 200 18.99 6.12 13.32
C ILE A 200 19.09 5.50 11.95
N GLU A 201 19.22 4.18 11.89
CA GLU A 201 19.29 3.44 10.64
C GLU A 201 17.89 3.28 10.02
N ILE A 202 17.74 3.70 8.76
CA ILE A 202 16.51 3.59 7.96
C ILE A 202 16.86 2.85 6.65
N PRO A 203 16.88 1.52 6.66
CA PRO A 203 17.39 0.75 5.52
C PRO A 203 16.43 0.68 4.32
N PHE A 204 15.17 1.09 4.50
CA PHE A 204 14.15 0.96 3.47
C PHE A 204 13.25 2.20 3.40
N ARG A 205 12.98 2.68 2.18
CA ARG A 205 12.16 3.87 1.93
C ARG A 205 11.13 3.60 0.85
N THR A 206 9.89 3.99 1.08
CA THR A 206 8.83 3.89 0.08
C THR A 206 7.90 5.10 0.12
N LEU A 207 7.80 5.79 -1.01
CA LEU A 207 6.96 7.00 -1.16
C LEU A 207 5.99 6.86 -2.34
N ALA A 208 6.44 6.26 -3.46
CA ALA A 208 5.68 6.19 -4.71
C ALA A 208 4.36 5.44 -4.57
N ASN A 209 3.26 6.11 -4.91
CA ASN A 209 1.95 5.54 -5.18
C ASN A 209 1.76 5.28 -6.70
N SER A 210 0.55 4.94 -7.15
CA SER A 210 0.26 4.65 -8.56
C SER A 210 0.65 5.78 -9.52
N ALA A 211 0.30 7.02 -9.21
CA ALA A 211 0.62 8.18 -10.05
C ALA A 211 2.13 8.46 -10.06
N SER A 212 2.77 8.40 -8.90
CA SER A 212 4.21 8.58 -8.81
C SER A 212 5.00 7.51 -9.56
N ILE A 213 4.48 6.27 -9.63
CA ILE A 213 5.09 5.21 -10.45
C ILE A 213 5.09 5.61 -11.93
N MET A 214 4.04 6.27 -12.39
CA MET A 214 3.91 6.69 -13.78
C MET A 214 4.85 7.86 -14.10
N GLU A 215 4.86 8.92 -13.29
CA GLU A 215 5.37 10.23 -13.69
C GLU A 215 6.48 10.81 -12.81
N LEU A 216 6.79 10.21 -11.65
CA LEU A 216 7.78 10.72 -10.69
C LEU A 216 8.84 9.66 -10.34
N PRO A 217 9.74 9.30 -11.28
CA PRO A 217 10.71 8.23 -11.05
C PRO A 217 11.72 8.55 -9.91
N THR A 218 11.90 9.82 -9.55
CA THR A 218 12.78 10.24 -8.45
C THR A 218 12.32 9.75 -7.08
N VAL A 219 11.01 9.47 -6.91
CA VAL A 219 10.43 9.03 -5.64
C VAL A 219 10.23 7.51 -5.54
N HIS A 220 10.72 6.75 -6.50
CA HIS A 220 10.60 5.28 -6.46
C HIS A 220 11.37 4.65 -5.31
N PHE A 221 12.48 5.25 -4.88
CA PHE A 221 13.37 4.79 -3.80
C PHE A 221 13.62 3.27 -3.84
N ASP A 222 13.42 2.57 -2.71
CA ASP A 222 13.65 1.13 -2.61
C ASP A 222 12.44 0.32 -3.10
N ALA A 223 11.22 0.87 -2.91
CA ALA A 223 10.00 0.18 -3.30
C ALA A 223 8.87 1.12 -3.74
N CYS A 224 8.03 0.61 -4.64
CA CYS A 224 6.86 1.27 -5.18
C CYS A 224 5.58 0.54 -4.76
N ARG A 225 4.51 1.30 -4.51
CA ARG A 225 3.21 0.78 -4.04
C ARG A 225 2.12 0.97 -5.09
N PRO A 226 2.11 0.16 -6.18
CA PRO A 226 1.01 0.20 -7.13
C PRO A 226 -0.30 -0.24 -6.45
N GLY A 227 -1.32 0.56 -6.60
CA GLY A 227 -2.68 0.29 -6.19
C GLY A 227 -3.60 0.26 -7.40
N ILE A 228 -4.26 1.38 -7.71
CA ILE A 228 -5.30 1.45 -8.75
C ILE A 228 -4.81 1.02 -10.14
N ILE A 229 -3.55 1.27 -10.49
CA ILE A 229 -2.97 0.85 -11.77
C ILE A 229 -2.82 -0.67 -11.92
N LEU A 230 -2.75 -1.44 -10.81
CA LEU A 230 -2.84 -2.91 -10.87
C LEU A 230 -4.15 -3.35 -11.51
N TYR A 231 -5.21 -2.64 -11.19
CA TYR A 231 -6.59 -2.96 -11.60
C TYR A 231 -6.98 -2.35 -12.94
N GLY A 232 -6.03 -1.66 -13.60
CA GLY A 232 -6.21 -1.12 -14.94
C GLY A 232 -6.99 0.20 -14.99
N CYS A 233 -6.94 0.97 -13.90
CA CYS A 233 -7.48 2.32 -13.84
C CYS A 233 -6.36 3.33 -13.67
N TYR A 234 -6.38 4.40 -14.42
CA TYR A 234 -5.47 5.52 -14.22
C TYR A 234 -5.87 6.33 -12.99
N PRO A 235 -4.89 6.95 -12.28
CA PRO A 235 -5.17 7.67 -11.02
C PRO A 235 -6.08 8.88 -11.18
N SER A 236 -5.99 9.61 -12.30
CA SER A 236 -6.84 10.74 -12.66
C SER A 236 -6.82 10.96 -14.17
N ASP A 237 -7.60 11.92 -14.67
CA ASP A 237 -7.61 12.33 -16.08
C ASP A 237 -6.41 13.26 -16.41
N GLU A 238 -5.64 13.68 -15.41
CA GLU A 238 -4.49 14.57 -15.57
C GLU A 238 -3.15 13.84 -15.78
N VAL A 239 -3.10 12.52 -15.52
CA VAL A 239 -1.88 11.73 -15.73
C VAL A 239 -1.67 11.43 -17.21
N ASP A 240 -0.41 11.38 -17.65
CA ASP A 240 -0.08 10.94 -19.01
C ASP A 240 -0.25 9.42 -19.15
N VAL A 241 -1.32 9.02 -19.81
CA VAL A 241 -1.64 7.59 -20.06
C VAL A 241 -0.60 6.88 -20.93
N ASN A 242 0.24 7.62 -21.68
CA ASN A 242 1.31 7.03 -22.51
C ASN A 242 2.48 6.52 -21.65
N GLU A 243 2.61 6.99 -20.40
CA GLU A 243 3.67 6.59 -19.49
C GLU A 243 3.56 5.13 -19.01
N LEU A 244 2.34 4.55 -19.04
CA LEU A 244 2.10 3.18 -18.61
C LEU A 244 0.89 2.59 -19.32
N SER A 245 1.10 1.52 -20.10
CA SER A 245 -0.01 0.80 -20.73
C SER A 245 -0.64 -0.19 -19.74
N ILE A 246 -1.91 0.00 -19.40
CA ILE A 246 -2.68 -0.88 -18.50
C ILE A 246 -4.02 -1.27 -19.11
N LYS A 247 -4.59 -2.38 -18.64
CA LYS A 247 -5.86 -2.93 -19.13
C LYS A 247 -6.85 -3.06 -17.96
N PRO A 248 -8.12 -2.68 -18.13
CA PRO A 248 -9.16 -2.91 -17.12
C PRO A 248 -9.22 -4.38 -16.69
N VAL A 249 -9.25 -4.62 -15.39
CA VAL A 249 -9.29 -5.97 -14.81
C VAL A 249 -10.71 -6.38 -14.49
N MET A 250 -11.60 -5.45 -14.12
CA MET A 250 -12.99 -5.74 -13.78
C MET A 250 -13.94 -5.34 -14.91
N SER A 251 -14.94 -6.17 -15.15
CA SER A 251 -16.11 -5.84 -15.96
C SER A 251 -17.37 -6.17 -15.16
N VAL A 252 -18.33 -5.25 -15.12
CA VAL A 252 -19.64 -5.52 -14.55
C VAL A 252 -20.59 -5.93 -15.67
N LYS A 253 -21.24 -7.07 -15.52
CA LYS A 253 -22.18 -7.65 -16.50
C LYS A 253 -23.55 -7.84 -15.88
N ALA A 254 -24.58 -7.68 -16.68
CA ALA A 254 -25.95 -7.89 -16.28
C ALA A 254 -26.74 -8.59 -17.38
N ASN A 255 -27.64 -9.48 -16.99
CA ASN A 255 -28.66 -10.03 -17.88
C ASN A 255 -29.88 -9.09 -17.95
N ILE A 256 -30.40 -8.90 -19.14
CA ILE A 256 -31.70 -8.21 -19.32
C ILE A 256 -32.78 -9.15 -18.80
N VAL A 257 -33.49 -8.73 -17.76
CA VAL A 257 -34.57 -9.55 -17.13
C VAL A 257 -35.97 -9.12 -17.57
N HIS A 258 -36.11 -7.95 -18.18
CA HIS A 258 -37.37 -7.44 -18.71
C HIS A 258 -37.15 -6.42 -19.81
N LEU A 259 -37.96 -6.47 -20.84
CA LEU A 259 -38.06 -5.46 -21.90
C LEU A 259 -39.56 -5.08 -22.04
N LYS A 260 -39.82 -3.81 -22.29
CA LYS A 260 -41.13 -3.32 -22.63
C LYS A 260 -41.05 -2.15 -23.61
N ASP A 261 -42.02 -2.07 -24.48
CA ASP A 261 -42.21 -0.88 -25.31
C ASP A 261 -42.92 0.20 -24.49
N VAL A 262 -42.48 1.43 -24.68
CA VAL A 262 -43.11 2.61 -24.05
C VAL A 262 -43.45 3.62 -25.13
N PRO A 263 -44.53 4.42 -24.97
CA PRO A 263 -44.78 5.54 -25.87
C PRO A 263 -43.65 6.56 -25.88
N GLU A 264 -43.58 7.39 -26.95
CA GLU A 264 -42.53 8.39 -27.12
C GLU A 264 -42.45 9.40 -25.97
N ASP A 265 -43.59 9.67 -25.33
CA ASP A 265 -43.76 10.66 -24.24
C ASP A 265 -43.78 10.03 -22.83
N PHE A 266 -43.33 8.79 -22.69
CA PHE A 266 -43.35 8.06 -21.41
C PHE A 266 -42.34 8.60 -20.40
#